data_218f45f2a90746460faf30456d5c46c3
#
_entry.id   218f45f2a90746460faf30456d5c46c3
#
_cell.length_a   1.000
_cell.length_b   1.000
_cell.length_c   1.000
_cell.angle_alpha   90.00
_cell.angle_beta   90.00
_cell.angle_gamma   90.00
#
_symmetry.space_group_name_H-M   'P 1'
#
loop_
_entity.id
_entity.type
_entity.pdbx_description
1 polymer ?
#
loop_
_entity_poly.entity_id
_entity_poly.type
_entity_poly.pdbx_seq_one_letter_code
_entity_poly.pdbx_strand_id
1 'polypeptide(L)'
;MGKKVIHWLDEPRETNYPAAQSYLTLCFAEKKAKSFVKKLKAAPMTTFKAKDIFRASRLNLLGLKNKHVDANMEKIENGEELSPILLVRDLSSNRVIIADGYHRLSAVYALSEDADIPCKIV
;
A
#
# COMPACT_ATOMS: atom_id res chain seq x y z
N MET A 1 -14.36 24.45 0.37
CA MET A 1 -12.98 23.94 0.24
C MET A 1 -12.96 22.71 -0.63
N GLY A 2 -12.10 22.70 -1.62
CA GLY A 2 -11.98 21.56 -2.50
C GLY A 2 -11.29 20.38 -1.81
N LYS A 3 -11.66 19.17 -2.20
CA LYS A 3 -10.93 17.98 -1.79
C LYS A 3 -9.57 17.98 -2.45
N LYS A 4 -8.53 17.53 -1.73
CA LYS A 4 -7.22 17.32 -2.32
C LYS A 4 -7.31 16.18 -3.33
N VAL A 5 -6.79 16.43 -4.54
CA VAL A 5 -6.69 15.39 -5.56
C VAL A 5 -5.38 14.64 -5.34
N ILE A 6 -5.49 13.33 -5.20
CA ILE A 6 -4.30 12.48 -5.04
C ILE A 6 -3.95 11.92 -6.41
N HIS A 7 -2.72 12.13 -6.81
CA HIS A 7 -2.20 11.64 -8.08
C HIS A 7 -1.45 10.33 -7.85
N TRP A 8 -1.70 9.35 -8.72
CA TRP A 8 -1.09 8.02 -8.63
C TRP A 8 -0.35 7.69 -9.92
N LEU A 9 0.74 6.97 -9.79
CA LEU A 9 1.37 6.33 -10.93
C LEU A 9 0.44 5.23 -11.46
N ASP A 10 0.56 4.91 -12.75
CA ASP A 10 -0.24 3.85 -13.38
C ASP A 10 0.17 2.45 -12.90
N GLU A 11 1.42 2.30 -12.49
CA GLU A 11 1.99 1.04 -12.02
C GLU A 11 2.88 1.28 -10.81
N PRO A 12 3.07 0.30 -9.92
CA PRO A 12 4.06 0.42 -8.85
C PRO A 12 5.45 0.66 -9.42
N ARG A 13 6.27 1.42 -8.69
CA ARG A 13 7.68 1.60 -9.07
C ARG A 13 8.42 0.27 -8.95
N GLU A 14 9.42 0.05 -9.78
CA GLU A 14 10.23 -1.16 -9.72
C GLU A 14 10.85 -1.37 -8.34
N THR A 15 11.22 -0.30 -7.66
CA THR A 15 11.80 -0.36 -6.31
C THR A 15 10.81 -0.84 -5.23
N ASN A 16 9.51 -0.81 -5.51
CA ASN A 16 8.51 -1.27 -4.56
C ASN A 16 8.54 -2.80 -4.41
N TYR A 17 8.88 -3.53 -5.46
CA TYR A 17 8.89 -4.99 -5.41
C TYR A 17 9.99 -5.54 -4.49
N PRO A 18 11.25 -5.09 -4.55
CA PRO A 18 12.24 -5.50 -3.56
C PRO A 18 11.86 -5.11 -2.13
N ALA A 19 11.26 -3.94 -1.94
CA ALA A 19 10.79 -3.50 -0.62
C ALA A 19 9.70 -4.44 -0.08
N ALA A 20 8.74 -4.82 -0.93
CA ALA A 20 7.71 -5.80 -0.57
C ALA A 20 8.33 -7.15 -0.21
N GLN A 21 9.31 -7.62 -0.98
CA GLN A 21 9.98 -8.88 -0.71
C GLN A 21 10.67 -8.87 0.65
N SER A 22 11.37 -7.78 0.98
CA SER A 22 12.04 -7.65 2.28
C SER A 22 11.05 -7.78 3.42
N TYR A 23 9.90 -7.12 3.32
CA TYR A 23 8.87 -7.23 4.35
C TYR A 23 8.29 -8.64 4.42
N LEU A 24 7.99 -9.23 3.26
CA LEU A 24 7.36 -10.56 3.19
C LEU A 24 8.26 -11.66 3.75
N THR A 25 9.59 -11.49 3.75
CA THR A 25 10.51 -12.46 4.36
C THR A 25 10.37 -12.50 5.88
N LEU A 26 9.77 -11.48 6.50
CA LEU A 26 9.43 -11.51 7.93
C LEU A 26 8.17 -12.32 8.19
N CYS A 27 7.29 -12.42 7.21
CA CYS A 27 5.99 -13.09 7.35
C CYS A 27 6.04 -14.53 6.84
N PHE A 28 6.89 -14.81 5.85
CA PHE A 28 6.97 -16.09 5.13
C PHE A 28 8.42 -16.48 4.89
N ALA A 29 8.64 -17.77 4.60
CA ALA A 29 9.95 -18.23 4.15
C ALA A 29 10.35 -17.50 2.85
N GLU A 30 11.65 -17.34 2.65
CA GLU A 30 12.21 -16.58 1.52
C GLU A 30 11.65 -17.03 0.17
N LYS A 31 11.57 -18.34 -0.05
CA LYS A 31 11.05 -18.90 -1.31
C LYS A 31 9.61 -18.46 -1.57
N LYS A 32 8.78 -18.45 -0.52
CA LYS A 32 7.37 -18.05 -0.62
C LYS A 32 7.26 -16.54 -0.85
N ALA A 33 8.09 -15.75 -0.18
CA ALA A 33 8.14 -14.29 -0.37
C ALA A 33 8.50 -13.94 -1.82
N LYS A 34 9.50 -14.61 -2.39
CA LYS A 34 9.89 -14.44 -3.80
C LYS A 34 8.74 -14.80 -4.75
N SER A 35 8.02 -15.88 -4.45
CA SER A 35 6.87 -16.31 -5.25
C SER A 35 5.77 -15.26 -5.25
N PHE A 36 5.45 -14.69 -4.10
CA PHE A 36 4.45 -13.62 -4.00
C PHE A 36 4.85 -12.39 -4.81
N VAL A 37 6.11 -11.98 -4.74
CA VAL A 37 6.59 -10.81 -5.50
C VAL A 37 6.50 -11.06 -7.00
N LYS A 38 6.87 -12.25 -7.44
CA LYS A 38 6.75 -12.63 -8.86
C LYS A 38 5.29 -12.55 -9.33
N LYS A 39 4.36 -13.04 -8.51
CA LYS A 39 2.92 -12.97 -8.81
C LYS A 39 2.42 -11.52 -8.81
N LEU A 40 2.91 -10.70 -7.88
CA LEU A 40 2.54 -9.27 -7.82
C LEU A 40 2.97 -8.53 -9.08
N LYS A 41 4.17 -8.80 -9.59
CA LYS A 41 4.63 -8.17 -10.83
C LYS A 41 3.68 -8.48 -12.00
N ALA A 42 3.16 -9.69 -12.04
CA ALA A 42 2.26 -10.15 -13.12
C ALA A 42 0.79 -9.80 -12.86
N ALA A 43 0.42 -9.40 -11.65
CA ALA A 43 -0.97 -9.13 -11.31
C ALA A 43 -1.47 -7.86 -11.98
N PRO A 44 -2.77 -7.81 -12.35
CA PRO A 44 -3.36 -6.59 -12.87
C PRO A 44 -3.55 -5.55 -11.77
N MET A 45 -3.63 -4.28 -12.17
CA MET A 45 -4.02 -3.21 -11.26
C MET A 45 -5.49 -3.36 -10.88
N THR A 46 -5.81 -3.02 -9.65
CA THR A 46 -7.17 -2.99 -9.13
C THR A 46 -7.32 -1.84 -8.14
N THR A 47 -8.48 -1.72 -7.53
CA THR A 47 -8.78 -0.60 -6.62
C THR A 47 -9.60 -1.08 -5.44
N PHE A 48 -9.22 -0.63 -4.25
CA PHE A 48 -9.99 -0.85 -3.03
C PHE A 48 -10.06 0.45 -2.24
N LYS A 49 -11.06 0.58 -1.37
CA LYS A 49 -11.16 1.73 -0.47
C LYS A 49 -10.08 1.67 0.62
N ALA A 50 -9.52 2.81 0.98
CA ALA A 50 -8.50 2.88 2.03
C ALA A 50 -8.99 2.22 3.33
N LYS A 51 -10.21 2.52 3.75
CA LYS A 51 -10.80 1.92 4.96
C LYS A 51 -10.89 0.41 4.91
N ASP A 52 -11.20 -0.14 3.74
CA ASP A 52 -11.34 -1.59 3.59
C ASP A 52 -9.99 -2.30 3.67
N ILE A 53 -8.95 -1.71 3.11
CA ILE A 53 -7.60 -2.25 3.22
C ILE A 53 -7.15 -2.28 4.69
N PHE A 54 -7.40 -1.20 5.45
CA PHE A 54 -7.06 -1.17 6.86
C PHE A 54 -7.83 -2.21 7.66
N ARG A 55 -9.12 -2.34 7.43
CA ARG A 55 -9.94 -3.35 8.11
C ARG A 55 -9.42 -4.76 7.81
N ALA A 56 -9.13 -5.03 6.54
CA ALA A 56 -8.63 -6.34 6.10
C ALA A 56 -7.23 -6.65 6.64
N SER A 57 -6.39 -5.63 6.81
CA SER A 57 -5.01 -5.80 7.30
C SER A 57 -4.94 -5.94 8.81
N ARG A 58 -5.95 -5.45 9.53
CA ARG A 58 -6.00 -5.42 11.00
C ARG A 58 -4.85 -4.64 11.63
N LEU A 59 -4.26 -3.73 10.88
CA LEU A 59 -3.20 -2.86 11.38
C LEU A 59 -3.78 -1.57 11.94
N ASN A 60 -3.06 -1.00 12.92
CA ASN A 60 -3.42 0.30 13.46
C ASN A 60 -3.01 1.39 12.47
N LEU A 61 -3.78 2.48 12.47
CA LEU A 61 -3.45 3.65 11.68
C LEU A 61 -2.23 4.35 12.27
N LEU A 62 -1.34 4.80 11.39
CA LEU A 62 -0.24 5.66 11.76
C LEU A 62 -0.72 7.11 11.75
N GLY A 63 -0.36 7.86 12.80
CA GLY A 63 -0.73 9.27 12.88
C GLY A 63 0.14 10.17 12.01
N LEU A 64 -0.30 11.40 11.85
CA LEU A 64 0.43 12.42 11.07
C LEU A 64 1.76 12.80 11.70
N LYS A 65 2.00 12.46 12.96
CA LYS A 65 3.29 12.66 13.61
C LYS A 65 4.34 11.67 13.16
N ASN A 66 3.93 10.59 12.47
CA ASN A 66 4.86 9.65 11.88
C ASN A 66 5.59 10.34 10.73
N LYS A 67 6.91 10.33 10.77
CA LYS A 67 7.78 11.00 9.81
C LYS A 67 7.52 10.56 8.36
N HIS A 68 7.28 9.27 8.14
CA HIS A 68 7.03 8.76 6.78
C HIS A 68 5.62 9.09 6.29
N VAL A 69 4.65 9.12 7.18
CA VAL A 69 3.28 9.56 6.84
C VAL A 69 3.30 11.03 6.48
N ASP A 70 3.99 11.85 7.28
CA ASP A 70 4.12 13.27 7.01
C ASP A 70 4.78 13.56 5.66
N ALA A 71 5.86 12.83 5.34
CA ALA A 71 6.53 12.97 4.05
C ALA A 71 5.60 12.65 2.88
N ASN A 72 4.74 11.64 3.00
CA ASN A 72 3.76 11.32 1.98
C ASN A 72 2.65 12.37 1.88
N MET A 73 2.26 12.97 2.99
CA MET A 73 1.32 14.09 2.98
C MET A 73 1.87 15.28 2.20
N GLU A 74 3.16 15.59 2.39
CA GLU A 74 3.81 16.66 1.64
C GLU A 74 3.81 16.37 0.14
N LYS A 75 4.07 15.12 -0.27
CA LYS A 75 3.99 14.73 -1.67
C LYS A 75 2.61 14.98 -2.25
N ILE A 76 1.56 14.60 -1.52
CA ILE A 76 0.18 14.82 -1.94
C ILE A 76 -0.10 16.32 -2.10
N GLU A 77 0.31 17.13 -1.14
CA GLU A 77 0.11 18.57 -1.18
C GLU A 77 0.85 19.23 -2.35
N ASN A 78 2.00 18.70 -2.71
CA ASN A 78 2.81 19.19 -3.82
C ASN A 78 2.37 18.64 -5.19
N GLY A 79 1.33 17.81 -5.23
CA GLY A 79 0.81 17.24 -6.47
C GLY A 79 1.70 16.13 -7.04
N GLU A 80 2.59 15.56 -6.24
CA GLU A 80 3.45 14.46 -6.66
C GLU A 80 2.67 13.16 -6.76
N GLU A 81 3.05 12.30 -7.70
CA GLU A 81 2.40 11.02 -7.89
C GLU A 81 2.88 10.00 -6.86
N LEU A 82 1.91 9.28 -6.27
CA LEU A 82 2.20 8.19 -5.34
C LEU A 82 2.24 6.87 -6.09
N SER A 83 3.08 5.98 -5.62
CA SER A 83 3.15 4.61 -6.16
C SER A 83 1.99 3.78 -5.60
N PRO A 84 1.29 2.99 -6.45
CA PRO A 84 0.27 2.05 -5.97
C PRO A 84 0.78 1.08 -4.91
N ILE A 85 -0.16 0.53 -4.15
CA ILE A 85 0.13 -0.31 -2.98
C ILE A 85 0.22 -1.78 -3.39
N LEU A 86 1.09 -2.55 -2.73
CA LEU A 86 1.23 -3.98 -2.96
C LEU A 86 0.64 -4.77 -1.79
N LEU A 87 -0.29 -5.67 -2.09
CA LEU A 87 -1.05 -6.43 -1.10
C LEU A 87 -0.94 -7.94 -1.35
N VAL A 88 -0.92 -8.70 -0.25
CA VAL A 88 -0.93 -10.18 -0.30
C VAL A 88 -2.05 -10.71 0.59
N ARG A 89 -2.90 -11.58 0.04
CA ARG A 89 -3.90 -12.29 0.85
C ARG A 89 -3.21 -13.40 1.63
N ASP A 90 -3.31 -13.33 2.95
CA ASP A 90 -2.81 -14.41 3.81
C ASP A 90 -4.02 -15.23 4.27
N LEU A 91 -4.29 -16.31 3.55
CA LEU A 91 -5.46 -17.15 3.80
C LEU A 91 -5.37 -17.87 5.14
N SER A 92 -4.17 -18.13 5.63
CA SER A 92 -3.98 -18.82 6.91
C SER A 92 -4.36 -17.96 8.11
N SER A 93 -4.21 -16.64 8.00
CA SER A 93 -4.56 -15.70 9.07
C SER A 93 -5.83 -14.90 8.76
N ASN A 94 -6.46 -15.12 7.61
CA ASN A 94 -7.67 -14.42 7.18
C ASN A 94 -7.48 -12.89 7.17
N ARG A 95 -6.33 -12.45 6.70
CA ARG A 95 -6.05 -11.01 6.61
C ARG A 95 -5.28 -10.68 5.33
N VAL A 96 -5.26 -9.41 5.00
CA VAL A 96 -4.44 -8.88 3.92
C VAL A 96 -3.16 -8.32 4.52
N ILE A 97 -2.02 -8.64 3.91
CA ILE A 97 -0.73 -8.09 4.30
C ILE A 97 -0.44 -6.92 3.36
N ILE A 98 -0.14 -5.75 3.93
CA ILE A 98 0.34 -4.61 3.17
C ILE A 98 1.84 -4.83 2.96
N ALA A 99 2.20 -5.41 1.81
CA ALA A 99 3.58 -5.79 1.53
C ALA A 99 4.45 -4.56 1.26
N ASP A 100 3.87 -3.52 0.67
CA ASP A 100 4.55 -2.24 0.46
C ASP A 100 3.51 -1.13 0.38
N GLY A 101 3.79 -0.01 1.06
CA GLY A 101 2.94 1.18 1.00
C GLY A 101 2.14 1.51 2.24
N TYR A 102 2.45 0.93 3.40
CA TYR A 102 1.74 1.20 4.65
C TYR A 102 1.70 2.70 4.97
N HIS A 103 2.83 3.39 4.85
CA HIS A 103 2.90 4.82 5.16
C HIS A 103 2.11 5.66 4.15
N ARG A 104 2.16 5.30 2.87
CA ARG A 104 1.37 5.97 1.82
C ARG A 104 -0.11 5.82 2.08
N LEU A 105 -0.54 4.60 2.39
CA LEU A 105 -1.94 4.30 2.68
C LEU A 105 -2.42 5.09 3.90
N SER A 106 -1.61 5.17 4.96
CA SER A 106 -1.94 5.93 6.16
C SER A 106 -2.15 7.41 5.86
N ALA A 107 -1.29 7.99 5.01
CA ALA A 107 -1.42 9.40 4.61
C ALA A 107 -2.71 9.64 3.82
N VAL A 108 -3.02 8.76 2.88
CA VAL A 108 -4.25 8.88 2.07
C VAL A 108 -5.49 8.71 2.95
N TYR A 109 -5.48 7.72 3.84
CA TYR A 109 -6.60 7.50 4.78
C TYR A 109 -6.85 8.73 5.64
N ALA A 110 -5.80 9.42 6.07
CA ALA A 110 -5.93 10.62 6.89
C ALA A 110 -6.67 11.74 6.15
N LEU A 111 -6.58 11.77 4.81
CA LEU A 111 -7.31 12.73 3.99
C LEU A 111 -8.73 12.28 3.71
N SER A 112 -8.93 10.99 3.43
CA SER A 112 -10.24 10.42 3.17
C SER A 112 -10.19 8.90 3.33
N GLU A 113 -10.96 8.37 4.27
CA GLU A 113 -11.08 6.92 4.46
C GLU A 113 -11.75 6.23 3.28
N ASP A 114 -12.54 6.98 2.50
CA ASP A 114 -13.26 6.49 1.33
C ASP A 114 -12.45 6.63 0.04
N ALA A 115 -11.21 7.09 0.12
CA ALA A 115 -10.36 7.23 -1.06
C ALA A 115 -10.13 5.89 -1.74
N ASP A 116 -10.18 5.90 -3.07
CA ASP A 116 -9.85 4.73 -3.88
C ASP A 116 -8.34 4.57 -3.96
N ILE A 117 -7.85 3.38 -3.63
CA ILE A 117 -6.42 3.07 -3.58
C ILE A 117 -6.07 2.13 -4.74
N PRO A 118 -5.32 2.61 -5.74
CA PRO A 118 -4.79 1.72 -6.77
C PRO A 118 -3.78 0.75 -6.15
N CYS A 119 -3.91 -0.51 -6.49
CA CYS A 119 -3.06 -1.55 -5.88
C CYS A 119 -2.98 -2.79 -6.75
N LYS A 120 -2.04 -3.65 -6.40
CA LYS A 120 -1.99 -5.03 -6.89
C LYS A 120 -2.16 -5.96 -5.70
N ILE A 121 -2.86 -7.07 -5.90
CA ILE A 121 -3.10 -8.04 -4.84
C ILE A 121 -3.00 -9.47 -5.39
N VAL A 122 -2.39 -10.33 -4.63
CA VAL A 122 -2.31 -11.76 -4.95
C VAL A 122 -2.71 -12.61 -3.76
#